data_84d7ff2c4604ac78c5e21767ab3625cc
#
_entry.id   84d7ff2c4604ac78c5e21767ab3625cc
#
_cell.length_a   1.000
_cell.length_b   1.000
_cell.length_c   1.000
_cell.angle_alpha   90.00
_cell.angle_beta   90.00
_cell.angle_gamma   90.00
#
_symmetry.space_group_name_H-M   'P 1'
#
loop_
_entity.id
_entity.type
_entity.pdbx_description
1 polymer ?
#
loop_
_entity_poly.entity_id
_entity_poly.type
_entity_poly.pdbx_seq_one_letter_code
_entity_poly.pdbx_strand_id
1 'polypeptide(L)'
;PVRAAEVDTAVADLEETVRELRRLAHGVRPARLDDGLGPALEAVRAASPVPVGLVIGDLPPADETRTVTAYLVVSEAVANALKHACAHRIDVEVGASGDRITVEVRDDGVGGAPVDGPASLRDRVASVGGQLSVEGVAGRGTIVRAVI
;
A
#
# COMPACT_ATOMS: atom_id res chain seq x y z
N PRO A 1 24.04 -25.19 2.42
CA PRO A 1 23.75 -23.92 1.71
C PRO A 1 22.51 -24.04 0.79
N VAL A 2 22.32 -25.16 0.08
CA VAL A 2 21.15 -25.37 -0.79
C VAL A 2 19.86 -25.46 0.02
N ARG A 3 19.88 -26.08 1.19
CA ARG A 3 18.70 -26.19 2.07
C ARG A 3 18.26 -24.87 2.68
N ALA A 4 19.16 -23.93 2.93
CA ALA A 4 18.80 -22.61 3.44
C ALA A 4 18.05 -21.78 2.37
N ALA A 5 18.51 -21.82 1.12
CA ALA A 5 17.84 -21.12 0.02
C ALA A 5 16.46 -21.73 -0.30
N GLU A 6 16.32 -23.07 -0.18
CA GLU A 6 15.04 -23.75 -0.33
C GLU A 6 14.05 -23.41 0.78
N VAL A 7 14.53 -23.28 2.01
CA VAL A 7 13.73 -22.86 3.17
C VAL A 7 13.30 -21.40 3.01
N ASP A 8 14.20 -20.52 2.60
CA ASP A 8 13.88 -19.10 2.38
C ASP A 8 12.83 -18.94 1.27
N THR A 9 12.93 -19.72 0.20
CA THR A 9 11.93 -19.73 -0.87
C THR A 9 10.58 -20.26 -0.37
N ALA A 10 10.59 -21.34 0.40
CA ALA A 10 9.38 -21.93 0.97
C ALA A 10 8.69 -20.98 1.97
N VAL A 11 9.47 -20.25 2.77
CA VAL A 11 8.95 -19.22 3.68
C VAL A 11 8.33 -18.07 2.90
N ALA A 12 8.99 -17.59 1.85
CA ALA A 12 8.46 -16.53 0.99
C ALA A 12 7.15 -16.94 0.29
N ASP A 13 7.09 -18.18 -0.21
CA ASP A 13 5.87 -18.74 -0.83
C ASP A 13 4.73 -18.88 0.19
N LEU A 14 5.05 -19.30 1.41
CA LEU A 14 4.08 -19.41 2.49
C LEU A 14 3.55 -18.04 2.91
N GLU A 15 4.42 -17.05 3.03
CA GLU A 15 4.03 -15.67 3.34
C GLU A 15 3.14 -15.07 2.25
N GLU A 16 3.44 -15.34 0.98
CA GLU A 16 2.60 -14.93 -0.14
C GLU A 16 1.24 -15.62 -0.11
N THR A 17 1.21 -16.93 0.16
CA THR A 17 -0.03 -17.70 0.30
C THR A 17 -0.89 -17.20 1.46
N VAL A 18 -0.28 -16.93 2.61
CA VAL A 18 -0.98 -16.36 3.77
C VAL A 18 -1.53 -14.97 3.44
N ARG A 19 -0.76 -14.16 2.71
CA ARG A 19 -1.19 -12.84 2.25
C ARG A 19 -2.39 -12.94 1.30
N GLU A 20 -2.36 -13.88 0.36
CA GLU A 20 -3.45 -14.18 -0.57
C GLU A 20 -4.70 -14.70 0.15
N LEU A 21 -4.53 -15.62 1.09
CA LEU A 21 -5.63 -16.10 1.94
C LEU A 21 -6.25 -14.99 2.77
N ARG A 22 -5.44 -14.08 3.31
CA ARG A 22 -5.95 -12.88 3.99
C ARG A 22 -6.72 -11.97 3.05
N ARG A 23 -6.27 -11.78 1.81
CA ARG A 23 -7.01 -11.03 0.79
C ARG A 23 -8.34 -11.67 0.45
N LEU A 24 -8.38 -13.00 0.30
CA LEU A 24 -9.61 -13.76 0.01
C LEU A 24 -10.57 -13.78 1.22
N ALA A 25 -10.04 -13.95 2.42
CA ALA A 25 -10.82 -13.87 3.67
C ALA A 25 -11.31 -12.44 3.94
N HIS A 26 -10.57 -11.43 3.47
CA HIS A 26 -10.91 -10.01 3.51
C HIS A 26 -11.48 -9.49 2.19
N GLY A 27 -11.98 -10.33 1.30
CA GLY A 27 -12.94 -9.95 0.24
C GLY A 27 -14.18 -9.27 0.83
N VAL A 28 -14.23 -9.24 2.13
CA VAL A 28 -15.03 -8.45 3.03
C VAL A 28 -14.22 -7.21 3.42
N ARG A 29 -14.85 -6.04 3.44
CA ARG A 29 -14.37 -4.77 3.96
C ARG A 29 -13.45 -4.96 5.17
N PRO A 30 -12.24 -4.41 5.19
CA PRO A 30 -11.40 -4.44 6.39
C PRO A 30 -12.15 -3.83 7.57
N ALA A 31 -12.22 -4.53 8.69
CA ALA A 31 -12.95 -4.08 9.88
C ALA A 31 -12.49 -2.68 10.36
N ARG A 32 -11.27 -2.29 10.06
CA ARG A 32 -10.69 -0.98 10.37
C ARG A 32 -11.30 0.18 9.60
N LEU A 33 -12.04 -0.08 8.51
CA LEU A 33 -12.73 0.93 7.71
C LEU A 33 -14.12 1.28 8.23
N ASP A 34 -14.63 0.63 9.27
CA ASP A 34 -15.95 0.91 9.84
C ASP A 34 -16.08 2.35 10.33
N ASP A 35 -15.00 2.97 10.79
CA ASP A 35 -14.93 4.36 11.24
C ASP A 35 -14.44 5.33 10.14
N GLY A 36 -14.28 4.85 8.91
CA GLY A 36 -13.80 5.63 7.77
C GLY A 36 -12.31 5.45 7.44
N LEU A 37 -11.88 6.10 6.37
CA LEU A 37 -10.51 5.97 5.85
C LEU A 37 -9.47 6.60 6.80
N GLY A 38 -9.76 7.75 7.38
CA GLY A 38 -8.85 8.45 8.27
C GLY A 38 -8.42 7.60 9.47
N PRO A 39 -9.34 7.11 10.32
CA PRO A 39 -9.02 6.22 11.43
C PRO A 39 -8.30 4.93 11.01
N ALA A 40 -8.66 4.37 9.85
CA ALA A 40 -8.00 3.18 9.32
C ALA A 40 -6.53 3.44 8.96
N LEU A 41 -6.21 4.57 8.35
CA LEU A 41 -4.84 4.97 8.02
C LEU A 41 -4.04 5.35 9.28
N GLU A 42 -4.65 5.94 10.28
CA GLU A 42 -4.03 6.17 11.59
C GLU A 42 -3.62 4.83 12.25
N ALA A 43 -4.41 3.79 12.10
CA ALA A 43 -4.06 2.47 12.60
C ALA A 43 -2.85 1.87 11.84
N VAL A 44 -2.75 2.09 10.53
CA VAL A 44 -1.57 1.70 9.74
C VAL A 44 -0.33 2.44 10.23
N ARG A 45 -0.44 3.76 10.45
CA ARG A 45 0.64 4.57 10.99
C ARG A 45 1.10 4.10 12.36
N ALA A 46 0.17 3.86 13.26
CA ALA A 46 0.46 3.42 14.63
C ALA A 46 1.13 2.04 14.70
N ALA A 47 0.84 1.15 13.76
CA ALA A 47 1.41 -0.19 13.68
C ALA A 47 2.81 -0.22 13.04
N SER A 48 3.27 0.88 12.45
CA SER A 48 4.56 0.93 11.75
C SER A 48 5.73 0.99 12.72
N PRO A 49 6.78 0.16 12.51
CA PRO A 49 8.01 0.21 13.30
C PRO A 49 8.91 1.40 12.94
N VAL A 50 8.64 2.09 11.83
CA VAL A 50 9.35 3.30 11.42
C VAL A 50 8.40 4.51 11.44
N PRO A 51 8.91 5.74 11.58
CA PRO A 51 8.06 6.93 11.54
C PRO A 51 7.28 7.02 10.23
N VAL A 52 5.96 7.20 10.34
CA VAL A 52 5.06 7.46 9.21
C VAL A 52 4.45 8.85 9.39
N GLY A 53 4.78 9.76 8.48
CA GLY A 53 4.06 11.02 8.35
C GLY A 53 2.73 10.76 7.63
N LEU A 54 1.62 11.21 8.20
CA LEU A 54 0.30 11.04 7.61
C LEU A 54 -0.41 12.39 7.50
N VAL A 55 -0.75 12.77 6.29
CA VAL A 55 -1.54 13.95 5.99
C VAL A 55 -2.79 13.52 5.24
N ILE A 56 -3.95 13.84 5.77
CA ILE A 56 -5.24 13.55 5.16
C ILE A 56 -5.96 14.89 4.98
N GLY A 57 -6.20 15.25 3.72
CA GLY A 57 -6.99 16.42 3.36
C GLY A 57 -8.49 16.12 3.36
N ASP A 58 -9.26 17.09 2.88
CA ASP A 58 -10.69 16.88 2.65
C ASP A 58 -10.89 15.85 1.53
N LEU A 59 -11.65 14.81 1.84
CA LEU A 59 -11.90 13.72 0.90
C LEU A 59 -13.25 13.92 0.20
N PRO A 60 -13.34 13.57 -1.10
CA PRO A 60 -14.61 13.60 -1.79
C PRO A 60 -15.52 12.50 -1.26
N PRO A 61 -16.85 12.62 -1.42
CA PRO A 61 -17.73 11.49 -1.24
C PRO A 61 -17.28 10.32 -2.13
N ALA A 62 -17.02 9.19 -1.52
CA ALA A 62 -16.60 7.99 -2.22
C ALA A 62 -17.41 6.80 -1.77
N ASP A 63 -17.66 5.88 -2.71
CA ASP A 63 -18.27 4.61 -2.37
C ASP A 63 -17.31 3.72 -1.58
N GLU A 64 -17.84 2.67 -1.01
CA GLU A 64 -17.06 1.72 -0.20
C GLU A 64 -15.91 1.10 -0.98
N THR A 65 -16.12 0.77 -2.25
CA THR A 65 -15.10 0.14 -3.10
C THR A 65 -13.89 1.05 -3.32
N ARG A 66 -14.11 2.33 -3.57
CA ARG A 66 -13.02 3.32 -3.71
C ARG A 66 -12.29 3.54 -2.39
N THR A 67 -13.03 3.63 -1.30
CA THR A 67 -12.45 3.79 0.05
C THR A 67 -11.57 2.59 0.43
N VAL A 68 -12.04 1.38 0.19
CA VAL A 68 -11.26 0.14 0.40
C VAL A 68 -10.02 0.12 -0.49
N THR A 69 -10.16 0.52 -1.75
CA THR A 69 -9.04 0.57 -2.70
C THR A 69 -7.96 1.55 -2.23
N ALA A 70 -8.34 2.75 -1.80
CA ALA A 70 -7.40 3.72 -1.25
C ALA A 70 -6.65 3.19 -0.01
N TYR A 71 -7.37 2.56 0.91
CA TYR A 71 -6.77 1.91 2.07
C TYR A 71 -5.76 0.82 1.67
N LEU A 72 -6.09 -0.02 0.70
CA LEU A 72 -5.21 -1.10 0.25
C LEU A 72 -3.96 -0.58 -0.45
N VAL A 73 -4.07 0.50 -1.22
CA VAL A 73 -2.91 1.16 -1.82
C VAL A 73 -1.93 1.61 -0.74
N VAL A 74 -2.41 2.31 0.28
CA VAL A 74 -1.55 2.77 1.39
C VAL A 74 -0.96 1.59 2.15
N SER A 75 -1.78 0.63 2.54
CA SER A 75 -1.34 -0.53 3.33
C SER A 75 -0.27 -1.35 2.60
N GLU A 76 -0.45 -1.59 1.31
CA GLU A 76 0.51 -2.34 0.51
C GLU A 76 1.81 -1.55 0.28
N ALA A 77 1.71 -0.24 0.00
CA ALA A 77 2.88 0.60 -0.18
C ALA A 77 3.72 0.71 1.10
N VAL A 78 3.07 0.87 2.25
CA VAL A 78 3.74 0.88 3.56
C VAL A 78 4.38 -0.48 3.85
N ALA A 79 3.68 -1.58 3.62
CA ALA A 79 4.22 -2.93 3.81
C ALA A 79 5.45 -3.18 2.92
N ASN A 80 5.41 -2.76 1.66
CA ASN A 80 6.53 -2.88 0.74
C ASN A 80 7.74 -2.04 1.18
N ALA A 81 7.51 -0.82 1.64
CA ALA A 81 8.56 0.03 2.19
C ALA A 81 9.26 -0.61 3.39
N LEU A 82 8.50 -1.25 4.27
CA LEU A 82 9.04 -1.93 5.46
C LEU A 82 9.78 -3.21 5.13
N LYS A 83 9.28 -3.99 4.16
CA LYS A 83 9.84 -5.31 3.84
C LYS A 83 11.00 -5.28 2.85
N HIS A 84 10.94 -4.41 1.85
CA HIS A 84 11.83 -4.47 0.68
C HIS A 84 12.71 -3.24 0.51
N ALA A 85 12.28 -2.09 0.99
CA ALA A 85 13.00 -0.84 0.78
C ALA A 85 13.98 -0.49 1.91
N CYS A 86 13.94 -1.17 3.04
CA CYS A 86 14.70 -0.81 4.24
C CYS A 86 14.53 0.67 4.62
N ALA A 87 13.31 1.17 4.50
CA ALA A 87 13.00 2.57 4.74
C ALA A 87 13.17 2.94 6.22
N HIS A 88 13.65 4.17 6.46
CA HIS A 88 13.73 4.77 7.80
C HIS A 88 12.57 5.72 8.07
N ARG A 89 11.90 6.17 7.02
CA ARG A 89 10.74 7.05 7.08
C ARG A 89 9.81 6.79 5.90
N ILE A 90 8.53 6.89 6.18
CA ILE A 90 7.47 6.82 5.17
C ILE A 90 6.59 8.05 5.32
N ASP A 91 6.24 8.70 4.23
CA ASP A 91 5.29 9.80 4.19
C ASP A 91 4.08 9.40 3.35
N VAL A 92 2.90 9.57 3.92
CA VAL A 92 1.61 9.24 3.29
C VAL A 92 0.78 10.51 3.18
N GLU A 93 0.31 10.79 2.00
CA GLU A 93 -0.55 11.92 1.71
C GLU A 93 -1.81 11.43 0.99
N VAL A 94 -2.96 11.75 1.54
CA VAL A 94 -4.27 11.39 0.95
C VAL A 94 -5.10 12.66 0.83
N GLY A 95 -5.67 12.87 -0.34
CA GLY A 95 -6.42 14.08 -0.63
C GLY A 95 -7.45 13.83 -1.72
N ALA A 96 -7.88 14.91 -2.34
CA ALA A 96 -8.87 14.91 -3.41
C ALA A 96 -8.39 15.67 -4.64
N SER A 97 -8.81 15.18 -5.80
CA SER A 97 -8.73 15.89 -7.07
C SER A 97 -10.09 15.76 -7.77
N GLY A 98 -10.90 16.81 -7.67
CA GLY A 98 -12.30 16.73 -8.07
C GLY A 98 -13.08 15.72 -7.23
N ASP A 99 -13.73 14.77 -7.87
CA ASP A 99 -14.46 13.68 -7.24
C ASP A 99 -13.60 12.43 -6.95
N ARG A 100 -12.29 12.51 -7.18
CA ARG A 100 -11.37 11.39 -7.02
C ARG A 100 -10.52 11.52 -5.76
N ILE A 101 -10.23 10.38 -5.15
CA ILE A 101 -9.26 10.26 -4.05
C ILE A 101 -7.87 10.17 -4.65
N THR A 102 -6.95 10.99 -4.15
CA THR A 102 -5.52 10.91 -4.49
C THR A 102 -4.75 10.33 -3.33
N VAL A 103 -3.84 9.43 -3.62
CA VAL A 103 -2.94 8.81 -2.65
C VAL A 103 -1.51 8.96 -3.13
N GLU A 104 -0.64 9.40 -2.26
CA GLU A 104 0.80 9.35 -2.47
C GLU A 104 1.49 8.74 -1.25
N VAL A 105 2.33 7.75 -1.48
CA VAL A 105 3.17 7.15 -0.44
C VAL A 105 4.62 7.23 -0.88
N ARG A 106 5.46 7.86 -0.08
CA ARG A 106 6.90 8.00 -0.31
C ARG A 106 7.67 7.29 0.78
N ASP A 107 8.68 6.56 0.41
CA ASP A 107 9.69 6.07 1.34
C ASP A 107 11.09 6.55 0.96
N ASP A 108 11.98 6.57 1.93
CA ASP A 108 13.38 6.94 1.78
C ASP A 108 14.30 5.70 1.65
N GLY A 109 13.76 4.58 1.22
CA GLY A 109 14.45 3.31 1.14
C GLY A 109 15.39 3.21 -0.07
N VAL A 110 15.72 1.96 -0.43
CA VAL A 110 16.70 1.66 -1.48
C VAL A 110 16.21 1.96 -2.89
N GLY A 111 14.91 2.10 -3.11
CA GLY A 111 14.34 2.32 -4.43
C GLY A 111 14.45 1.09 -5.34
N GLY A 112 14.34 1.33 -6.65
CA GLY A 112 14.46 0.27 -7.64
C GLY A 112 13.21 -0.61 -7.77
N ALA A 113 12.08 -0.19 -7.22
CA ALA A 113 10.81 -0.91 -7.36
C ALA A 113 10.37 -1.00 -8.83
N PRO A 114 9.69 -2.09 -9.25
CA PRO A 114 9.13 -2.18 -10.59
C PRO A 114 8.18 -1.00 -10.86
N VAL A 115 8.29 -0.41 -12.06
CA VAL A 115 7.51 0.77 -12.48
C VAL A 115 6.01 0.53 -12.40
N ASP A 116 5.60 -0.71 -12.52
CA ASP A 116 4.20 -1.09 -12.58
C ASP A 116 3.61 -1.50 -11.23
N GLY A 117 4.41 -1.67 -10.19
CA GLY A 117 3.95 -2.18 -8.90
C GLY A 117 3.37 -3.59 -8.96
N PRO A 118 2.79 -4.10 -7.88
CA PRO A 118 2.12 -5.39 -7.86
C PRO A 118 0.92 -5.40 -8.82
N ALA A 119 0.85 -6.43 -9.69
CA ALA A 119 -0.23 -6.56 -10.69
C ALA A 119 -1.62 -6.56 -10.03
N SER A 120 -1.78 -7.23 -8.88
CA SER A 120 -3.03 -7.28 -8.13
C SER A 120 -3.51 -5.90 -7.65
N LEU A 121 -2.59 -5.06 -7.23
CA LEU A 121 -2.91 -3.69 -6.79
C LEU A 121 -3.32 -2.82 -7.96
N ARG A 122 -2.60 -2.92 -9.08
CA ARG A 122 -2.93 -2.21 -10.31
C ARG A 122 -4.29 -2.60 -10.85
N ASP A 123 -4.58 -3.90 -10.89
CA ASP A 123 -5.88 -4.40 -11.36
C ASP A 123 -7.03 -3.91 -10.47
N ARG A 124 -6.80 -3.87 -9.17
CA ARG A 124 -7.77 -3.36 -8.22
C ARG A 124 -8.04 -1.87 -8.40
N VAL A 125 -7.01 -1.07 -8.58
CA VAL A 125 -7.15 0.38 -8.86
C VAL A 125 -7.85 0.59 -10.21
N ALA A 126 -7.49 -0.16 -11.23
CA ALA A 126 -8.12 -0.10 -12.55
C ALA A 126 -9.60 -0.49 -12.50
N SER A 127 -9.99 -1.45 -11.65
CA SER A 127 -11.37 -1.89 -11.51
C SER A 127 -12.34 -0.81 -11.02
N VAL A 128 -11.84 0.21 -10.36
CA VAL A 128 -12.61 1.41 -9.94
C VAL A 128 -12.38 2.61 -10.86
N GLY A 129 -11.81 2.38 -12.04
CA GLY A 129 -11.52 3.44 -13.02
C GLY A 129 -10.36 4.34 -12.61
N GLY A 130 -9.51 3.89 -11.69
CA GLY A 130 -8.36 4.62 -11.20
C GLY A 130 -7.07 4.33 -11.98
N GLN A 131 -6.02 5.02 -11.58
CA GLN A 131 -4.67 4.85 -12.13
C GLN A 131 -3.67 4.72 -10.99
N LEU A 132 -2.71 3.82 -11.16
CA LEU A 132 -1.59 3.60 -10.24
C LEU A 132 -0.27 3.82 -10.95
N SER A 133 0.63 4.56 -10.33
CA SER A 133 2.02 4.67 -10.79
C SER A 133 2.99 4.41 -9.65
N VAL A 134 4.10 3.77 -9.97
CA VAL A 134 5.19 3.50 -9.03
C VAL A 134 6.49 3.99 -9.64
N GLU A 135 7.19 4.87 -8.93
CA GLU A 135 8.50 5.39 -9.31
C GLU A 135 9.51 4.98 -8.23
N GLY A 136 10.45 4.14 -8.61
CA GLY A 136 11.57 3.75 -7.74
C GLY A 136 12.89 4.17 -8.37
N VAL A 137 13.64 5.03 -7.69
CA VAL A 137 14.98 5.43 -8.09
C VAL A 137 15.98 4.82 -7.12
N ALA A 138 16.91 4.04 -7.63
CA ALA A 138 17.94 3.40 -6.82
C ALA A 138 18.65 4.43 -5.91
N GLY A 139 18.64 4.20 -4.61
CA GLY A 139 19.23 5.06 -3.60
C GLY A 139 18.41 6.30 -3.22
N ARG A 140 17.20 6.49 -3.80
CA ARG A 140 16.32 7.64 -3.52
C ARG A 140 14.92 7.29 -3.04
N GLY A 141 14.67 6.00 -2.82
CA GLY A 141 13.39 5.51 -2.35
C GLY A 141 12.36 5.26 -3.45
N THR A 142 11.12 5.10 -3.04
CA THR A 142 10.00 4.77 -3.91
C THR A 142 8.84 5.73 -3.68
N ILE A 143 8.16 6.08 -4.75
CA ILE A 143 6.93 6.87 -4.70
C ILE A 143 5.82 6.08 -5.38
N VAL A 144 4.76 5.81 -4.63
CA VAL A 144 3.53 5.19 -5.13
C VAL A 144 2.46 6.27 -5.20
N ARG A 145 1.84 6.43 -6.36
CA ARG A 145 0.72 7.36 -6.54
C ARG A 145 -0.48 6.63 -7.10
N ALA A 146 -1.63 6.95 -6.57
CA ALA A 146 -2.91 6.47 -7.11
C ALA A 146 -3.91 7.62 -7.21
N VAL A 147 -4.74 7.54 -8.22
CA VAL A 147 -5.94 8.37 -8.41
C VAL A 147 -7.12 7.42 -8.55
N ILE A 148 -8.06 7.50 -7.62
CA ILE A 148 -9.12 6.50 -7.42
C ILE A 148 -10.49 7.16 -7.50
#